data_39c01d11ca204b0bbc2fe1491f0ff545
#
_entry.id   39c01d11ca204b0bbc2fe1491f0ff545
#
_cell.length_a   1.000
_cell.length_b   1.000
_cell.length_c   1.000
_cell.angle_alpha   90.00
_cell.angle_beta   90.00
_cell.angle_gamma   90.00
#
_symmetry.space_group_name_H-M   'P 1'
#
loop_
_entity.id
_entity.type
_entity.pdbx_description
1 polymer ?
#
loop_
_entity_poly.entity_id
_entity_poly.type
_entity_poly.pdbx_seq_one_letter_code
_entity_poly.pdbx_strand_id
1 'polypeptide(L)'
;MSTVLRVGMGDSYGLRPVVLASEDFLPNAVTGVTFMVTKPTAGGGTAQVQWTGTIGTQSALSVQALYAFNADGSDLDYPGTWKVWLQWTVPGESPGPRTEVGSFRVLAADTL
;
A
#
# COMPACT_ATOMS: atom_id res chain seq x y z
N MET A 1 -8.60 0.10 17.16
CA MET A 1 -9.71 0.63 16.32
C MET A 1 -9.23 0.79 14.89
N SER A 2 -9.98 0.30 13.97
CA SER A 2 -9.59 0.41 12.56
C SER A 2 -10.22 1.66 11.93
N THR A 3 -9.47 2.28 11.02
CA THR A 3 -9.95 3.39 10.24
C THR A 3 -10.87 2.89 9.14
N VAL A 4 -12.04 3.49 9.00
CA VAL A 4 -12.95 3.21 7.89
C VAL A 4 -12.54 4.08 6.72
N LEU A 5 -12.18 3.44 5.59
CA LEU A 5 -11.77 4.15 4.40
C LEU A 5 -12.99 4.43 3.51
N ARG A 6 -13.03 5.63 2.95
CA ARG A 6 -14.12 6.06 2.05
C ARG A 6 -13.52 6.73 0.82
N VAL A 7 -14.27 6.68 -0.25
CA VAL A 7 -13.89 7.40 -1.48
C VAL A 7 -13.67 8.87 -1.17
N GLY A 8 -12.58 9.42 -1.66
CA GLY A 8 -12.25 10.83 -1.51
C GLY A 8 -11.42 11.19 -0.28
N MET A 9 -11.04 10.21 0.54
CA MET A 9 -10.19 10.50 1.69
C MET A 9 -8.80 10.94 1.25
N GLY A 10 -8.27 11.94 1.92
CA GLY A 10 -7.01 12.58 1.58
C GLY A 10 -5.88 12.29 2.56
N ASP A 11 -4.95 13.23 2.69
CA ASP A 11 -3.63 13.07 3.28
C ASP A 11 -3.59 12.83 4.78
N SER A 12 -4.71 12.93 5.48
CA SER A 12 -4.76 12.55 6.90
C SER A 12 -4.76 11.04 7.10
N TYR A 13 -4.83 10.28 6.02
CA TYR A 13 -4.95 8.84 6.05
C TYR A 13 -3.88 8.23 5.15
N GLY A 14 -3.59 6.96 5.37
CA GLY A 14 -2.60 6.28 4.56
C GLY A 14 -2.46 4.82 4.94
N LEU A 15 -1.54 4.14 4.28
CA LEU A 15 -1.20 2.75 4.54
C LEU A 15 0.16 2.70 5.24
N ARG A 16 0.26 1.86 6.27
CA ARG A 16 1.48 1.78 7.09
C ARG A 16 1.83 0.33 7.44
N PRO A 17 1.89 -0.57 6.46
CA PRO A 17 2.19 -1.97 6.79
C PRO A 17 3.60 -2.14 7.32
N VAL A 18 3.76 -3.11 8.23
CA VAL A 18 5.05 -3.51 8.76
C VAL A 18 5.34 -4.91 8.27
N VAL A 19 6.52 -5.12 7.69
CA VAL A 19 6.91 -6.42 7.16
C VAL A 19 8.08 -6.94 8.00
N LEU A 20 7.94 -8.18 8.46
CA LEU A 20 8.93 -8.82 9.32
C LEU A 20 9.98 -9.54 8.48
N ALA A 21 11.17 -9.69 9.06
CA ALA A 21 12.24 -10.47 8.46
C ALA A 21 11.81 -11.91 8.26
N SER A 22 12.29 -12.52 7.17
CA SER A 22 12.07 -13.94 6.88
C SER A 22 13.29 -14.48 6.14
N GLU A 23 13.26 -15.78 5.79
CA GLU A 23 14.33 -16.37 5.00
C GLU A 23 14.58 -15.62 3.69
N ASP A 24 13.51 -15.10 3.08
CA ASP A 24 13.59 -14.51 1.76
C ASP A 24 13.51 -13.00 1.78
N PHE A 25 13.45 -12.39 2.98
CA PHE A 25 13.28 -10.94 3.07
C PHE A 25 14.14 -10.35 4.18
N LEU A 26 15.07 -9.47 3.79
CA LEU A 26 15.97 -8.77 4.71
C LEU A 26 15.55 -7.31 4.82
N PRO A 27 14.84 -6.92 5.89
CA PRO A 27 14.33 -5.55 6.01
C PRO A 27 15.39 -4.46 5.93
N ASN A 28 16.60 -4.72 6.44
CA ASN A 28 17.66 -3.72 6.41
C ASN A 28 18.27 -3.49 5.03
N ALA A 29 18.02 -4.37 4.08
CA ALA A 29 18.60 -4.26 2.74
C ALA A 29 17.77 -3.40 1.80
N VAL A 30 16.50 -3.11 2.15
CA VAL A 30 15.63 -2.38 1.24
C VAL A 30 15.91 -0.89 1.29
N THR A 31 15.84 -0.23 0.14
CA THR A 31 16.08 1.21 0.02
C THR A 31 14.88 1.97 -0.52
N GLY A 32 13.84 1.25 -0.95
CA GLY A 32 12.62 1.88 -1.45
C GLY A 32 11.49 0.90 -1.51
N VAL A 33 10.28 1.41 -1.71
CA VAL A 33 9.08 0.58 -1.77
C VAL A 33 8.05 1.22 -2.69
N THR A 34 7.36 0.38 -3.47
CA THR A 34 6.21 0.79 -4.27
C THR A 34 5.02 -0.05 -3.83
N PHE A 35 3.90 0.60 -3.56
CA PHE A 35 2.65 -0.08 -3.27
C PHE A 35 2.00 -0.44 -4.60
N MET A 36 1.84 -1.73 -4.84
CA MET A 36 1.19 -2.25 -6.04
C MET A 36 -0.26 -2.54 -5.66
N VAL A 37 -1.18 -1.77 -6.22
CA VAL A 37 -2.57 -1.76 -5.78
C VAL A 37 -3.47 -2.23 -6.91
N THR A 38 -4.34 -3.19 -6.61
CA THR A 38 -5.39 -3.62 -7.52
C THR A 38 -6.72 -3.11 -6.99
N LYS A 39 -7.38 -2.27 -7.76
CA LYS A 39 -8.62 -1.63 -7.33
C LYS A 39 -9.79 -2.05 -8.21
N PRO A 40 -11.03 -2.02 -7.68
CA PRO A 40 -12.20 -2.25 -8.51
C PRO A 40 -12.48 -1.05 -9.40
N THR A 41 -13.12 -1.31 -10.53
CA THR A 41 -13.52 -0.26 -11.46
C THR A 41 -15.01 -0.42 -11.82
N ALA A 42 -15.57 0.61 -12.44
CA ALA A 42 -16.94 0.54 -12.94
C ALA A 42 -17.07 -0.63 -13.92
N GLY A 43 -18.20 -1.30 -13.88
CA GLY A 43 -18.44 -2.44 -14.75
C GLY A 43 -17.95 -3.78 -14.23
N GLY A 44 -17.47 -3.82 -12.98
CA GLY A 44 -17.05 -5.07 -12.33
C GLY A 44 -15.63 -5.52 -12.64
N GLY A 45 -14.84 -4.70 -13.33
CA GLY A 45 -13.46 -5.02 -13.62
C GLY A 45 -12.50 -4.55 -12.53
N THR A 46 -11.22 -4.67 -12.81
CA THR A 46 -10.16 -4.19 -11.92
C THR A 46 -9.12 -3.41 -12.72
N ALA A 47 -8.38 -2.56 -12.02
CA ALA A 47 -7.26 -1.83 -12.59
C ALA A 47 -6.09 -1.88 -11.61
N GLN A 48 -4.87 -1.83 -12.14
CA GLN A 48 -3.68 -1.81 -11.31
C GLN A 48 -3.08 -0.42 -11.30
N VAL A 49 -2.77 0.06 -10.11
CA VAL A 49 -2.11 1.36 -9.92
C VAL A 49 -0.90 1.18 -9.03
N GLN A 50 0.06 2.09 -9.13
CA GLN A 50 1.27 2.06 -8.34
C GLN A 50 1.36 3.34 -7.54
N TRP A 51 1.62 3.19 -6.24
CA TRP A 51 1.84 4.32 -5.35
C TRP A 51 3.27 4.27 -4.83
N THR A 52 4.02 5.33 -5.03
CA THR A 52 5.38 5.42 -4.53
C THR A 52 5.34 5.63 -3.02
N GLY A 53 5.84 4.65 -2.28
CA GLY A 53 5.89 4.73 -0.84
C GLY A 53 7.21 5.26 -0.32
N THR A 54 7.30 5.42 0.99
CA THR A 54 8.52 5.75 1.68
C THR A 54 8.78 4.72 2.78
N ILE A 55 10.02 4.64 3.24
CA ILE A 55 10.39 3.72 4.31
C ILE A 55 10.34 4.49 5.62
N GLY A 56 9.58 3.95 6.57
CA GLY A 56 9.53 4.48 7.93
C GLY A 56 10.59 3.82 8.81
N THR A 57 10.16 3.27 9.94
CA THR A 57 11.08 2.58 10.85
C THR A 57 11.64 1.34 10.17
N GLN A 58 12.97 1.17 10.25
CA GLN A 58 13.67 0.06 9.60
C GLN A 58 14.73 -0.51 10.53
N SER A 59 14.75 -1.82 10.65
CA SER A 59 15.76 -2.54 11.44
C SER A 59 16.03 -3.89 10.78
N ALA A 60 16.91 -4.69 11.40
CA ALA A 60 17.14 -6.05 10.90
C ALA A 60 15.92 -6.95 11.06
N LEU A 61 14.97 -6.61 11.93
CA LEU A 61 13.81 -7.44 12.24
C LEU A 61 12.55 -7.04 11.46
N SER A 62 12.43 -5.78 11.07
CA SER A 62 11.24 -5.29 10.40
C SER A 62 11.50 -4.00 9.63
N VAL A 63 10.60 -3.71 8.70
CA VAL A 63 10.59 -2.42 8.00
C VAL A 63 9.14 -1.99 7.82
N GLN A 64 8.88 -0.69 7.99
CA GLN A 64 7.57 -0.11 7.78
C GLN A 64 7.56 0.62 6.45
N ALA A 65 6.56 0.30 5.62
CA ALA A 65 6.29 1.03 4.38
C ALA A 65 5.20 2.05 4.67
N LEU A 66 5.36 3.26 4.14
CA LEU A 66 4.42 4.35 4.38
C LEU A 66 3.91 4.90 3.05
N TYR A 67 2.62 5.11 2.97
CA TYR A 67 2.02 5.86 1.87
C TYR A 67 0.87 6.72 2.41
N ALA A 68 0.97 8.04 2.23
CA ALA A 68 -0.10 8.97 2.57
C ALA A 68 -0.95 9.22 1.33
N PHE A 69 -2.28 9.11 1.47
CA PHE A 69 -3.17 9.36 0.35
C PHE A 69 -3.07 10.82 -0.10
N ASN A 70 -3.27 11.03 -1.40
CA ASN A 70 -3.17 12.35 -1.99
C ASN A 70 -4.18 13.31 -1.35
N ALA A 71 -3.73 14.54 -1.08
CA ALA A 71 -4.56 15.53 -0.38
C ALA A 71 -5.85 15.87 -1.13
N ASP A 72 -5.86 15.71 -2.45
CA ASP A 72 -7.05 15.97 -3.27
C ASP A 72 -8.07 14.83 -3.25
N GLY A 73 -7.76 13.73 -2.55
CA GLY A 73 -8.68 12.59 -2.45
C GLY A 73 -8.75 11.69 -3.67
N SER A 74 -7.83 11.87 -4.62
CA SER A 74 -7.89 11.12 -5.88
C SER A 74 -7.48 9.66 -5.76
N ASP A 75 -6.77 9.27 -4.71
CA ASP A 75 -6.28 7.90 -4.58
C ASP A 75 -7.41 6.90 -4.35
N LEU A 76 -8.32 7.21 -3.44
CA LEU A 76 -9.45 6.34 -3.14
C LEU A 76 -10.66 6.80 -3.97
N ASP A 77 -10.72 6.36 -5.21
CA ASP A 77 -11.66 6.88 -6.19
C ASP A 77 -12.81 5.93 -6.52
N TYR A 78 -12.86 4.75 -5.92
CA TYR A 78 -13.93 3.80 -6.21
C TYR A 78 -14.19 2.90 -5.00
N PRO A 79 -15.44 2.64 -4.64
CA PRO A 79 -15.74 1.77 -3.49
C PRO A 79 -15.57 0.30 -3.84
N GLY A 80 -15.24 -0.51 -2.85
CA GLY A 80 -15.10 -1.95 -2.99
C GLY A 80 -13.88 -2.48 -2.27
N THR A 81 -13.45 -3.69 -2.63
CA THR A 81 -12.31 -4.34 -2.04
C THR A 81 -11.07 -4.08 -2.89
N TRP A 82 -10.04 -3.55 -2.27
CA TRP A 82 -8.76 -3.23 -2.88
C TRP A 82 -7.72 -4.19 -2.35
N LYS A 83 -6.79 -4.63 -3.20
CA LYS A 83 -5.70 -5.53 -2.81
C LYS A 83 -4.38 -4.82 -2.96
N VAL A 84 -3.44 -5.11 -2.05
CA VAL A 84 -2.15 -4.43 -2.02
C VAL A 84 -1.04 -5.46 -1.81
N TRP A 85 0.03 -5.32 -2.58
CA TRP A 85 1.31 -5.96 -2.29
C TRP A 85 2.42 -4.94 -2.48
N LEU A 86 3.57 -5.22 -1.91
CA LEU A 86 4.70 -4.28 -1.92
C LEU A 86 5.81 -4.82 -2.80
N GLN A 87 6.33 -3.95 -3.66
CA GLN A 87 7.54 -4.22 -4.43
C GLN A 87 8.68 -3.44 -3.79
N TRP A 88 9.62 -4.16 -3.21
CA TRP A 88 10.76 -3.53 -2.53
C TRP A 88 11.91 -3.32 -3.50
N THR A 89 12.69 -2.27 -3.25
CA THR A 89 13.91 -1.98 -3.98
C THR A 89 15.10 -2.40 -3.12
N VAL A 90 15.96 -3.24 -3.68
CA VAL A 90 17.21 -3.67 -3.03
C VAL A 90 18.34 -3.47 -4.03
N PRO A 91 19.42 -2.76 -3.65
CA PRO A 91 20.54 -2.56 -4.57
C PRO A 91 21.11 -3.89 -5.08
N GLY A 92 21.30 -3.98 -6.37
CA GLY A 92 21.83 -5.19 -7.00
C GLY A 92 20.80 -6.27 -7.32
N GLU A 93 19.53 -6.08 -6.94
CA GLU A 93 18.46 -7.02 -7.27
C GLU A 93 17.45 -6.37 -8.21
N SER A 94 17.10 -7.07 -9.28
CA SER A 94 16.13 -6.59 -10.24
C SER A 94 15.38 -7.79 -10.84
N PRO A 95 14.10 -7.99 -10.51
CA PRO A 95 13.34 -7.23 -9.52
C PRO A 95 13.76 -7.52 -8.09
N GLY A 96 13.45 -6.61 -7.18
CA GLY A 96 13.63 -6.85 -5.76
C GLY A 96 12.53 -7.75 -5.20
N PRO A 97 12.58 -8.04 -3.90
CA PRO A 97 11.57 -8.90 -3.28
C PRO A 97 10.20 -8.25 -3.26
N ARG A 98 9.15 -9.07 -3.19
CA ARG A 98 7.80 -8.60 -3.04
C ARG A 98 7.15 -9.28 -1.84
N THR A 99 6.28 -8.54 -1.16
CA THR A 99 5.56 -9.06 -0.01
C THR A 99 4.08 -8.71 -0.13
N GLU A 100 3.22 -9.65 0.28
CA GLU A 100 1.78 -9.44 0.28
C GLU A 100 1.39 -8.65 1.53
N VAL A 101 0.49 -7.69 1.36
CA VAL A 101 -0.08 -6.94 2.49
C VAL A 101 -1.48 -7.45 2.81
N GLY A 102 -2.29 -7.68 1.78
CA GLY A 102 -3.65 -8.13 1.94
C GLY A 102 -4.63 -7.22 1.24
N SER A 103 -5.83 -7.11 1.79
CA SER A 103 -6.88 -6.32 1.18
C SER A 103 -7.46 -5.34 2.20
N PHE A 104 -8.07 -4.28 1.69
CA PHE A 104 -8.85 -3.36 2.50
C PHE A 104 -10.10 -2.96 1.74
N ARG A 105 -11.09 -2.46 2.47
CA ARG A 105 -12.36 -2.08 1.88
C ARG A 105 -12.53 -0.58 1.88
N VAL A 106 -13.00 -0.06 0.76
CA VAL A 106 -13.31 1.37 0.60
C VAL A 106 -14.81 1.50 0.45
N LEU A 107 -15.44 2.34 1.28
CA LEU A 107 -16.87 2.60 1.25
C LEU A 107 -17.17 3.80 0.37
N ALA A 108 -18.43 3.89 -0.10
CA ALA A 108 -18.84 5.04 -0.88
C ALA A 108 -18.73 6.32 -0.06
N ALA A 109 -18.43 7.45 -0.71
CA ALA A 109 -18.13 8.72 -0.04
C ALA A 109 -19.28 9.24 0.80
N ASP A 110 -20.51 9.03 0.37
CA ASP A 110 -21.73 9.57 1.00
C ASP A 110 -22.45 8.55 1.89
N THR A 111 -21.78 7.48 2.26
CA THR A 111 -22.37 6.48 3.16
C THR A 111 -22.42 7.02 4.58
N LEU A 112 -23.60 7.09 5.13
CA LEU A 112 -23.82 7.58 6.49
C LEU A 112 -24.37 6.48 7.38
#